data_0298eb6887ce3722f49b3970733af995
#
_entry.id   0298eb6887ce3722f49b3970733af995
#
_cell.length_a   1.000
_cell.length_b   1.000
_cell.length_c   1.000
_cell.angle_alpha   90.00
_cell.angle_beta   90.00
_cell.angle_gamma   90.00
#
_symmetry.space_group_name_H-M   'P 1'
#
loop_
_entity.id
_entity.type
_entity.pdbx_description
1 polymer ?
#
loop_
_entity_poly.entity_id
_entity_poly.type
_entity_poly.pdbx_seq_one_letter_code
_entity_poly.pdbx_strand_id
1 'polypeptide(L)'
;MYDLIRPLLFALDAETAHRATLYGLDVAHRSNFLHRVAKPPEDLPTTAFGIRFPNPVGLAAGLDKNADHLDALGALGFGFVEVGTTTPRPQPGNDKPRMFRLPKHEAVINRLGFNNAGVDALVRNVQKSSYRGVLGINIGKNKDTPNEKAVDDYLFCLERVYALASYITVNISSPNTQGLRDLQEEATLRRFIETLREAQERLGSQSGARKPMLLKIAPDLSETELDAIADVLLAAKVDGVICTNTTIDHSSVAGDPHGNETGGLSGKPLFERSTAVLRGMRQRVGNQLGIVGVGGILDGSDAVEKISAGASLVQLYSGMVYRGPALIAECVNEIRRQQENIHAA
;
A
#
# COMPACT_ATOMS: atom_id res chain seq x y z
N MET A 1 -1.40 25.22 3.70
CA MET A 1 -0.94 25.37 2.27
C MET A 1 -1.68 24.41 1.34
N TYR A 2 -1.77 23.13 1.64
CA TYR A 2 -2.47 22.16 0.77
C TYR A 2 -3.94 22.54 0.51
N ASP A 3 -4.67 22.98 1.52
CA ASP A 3 -6.08 23.38 1.40
C ASP A 3 -6.32 24.53 0.40
N LEU A 4 -5.30 25.37 0.13
CA LEU A 4 -5.38 26.44 -0.85
C LEU A 4 -5.21 25.93 -2.29
N ILE A 5 -4.41 24.88 -2.50
CA ILE A 5 -4.16 24.33 -3.84
C ILE A 5 -5.10 23.17 -4.18
N ARG A 6 -5.67 22.47 -3.17
CA ARG A 6 -6.59 21.34 -3.36
C ARG A 6 -7.77 21.67 -4.29
N PRO A 7 -8.46 22.83 -4.18
CA PRO A 7 -9.57 23.15 -5.10
C PRO A 7 -9.12 23.21 -6.57
N LEU A 8 -7.91 23.73 -6.84
CA LEU A 8 -7.35 23.79 -8.19
C LEU A 8 -7.02 22.39 -8.72
N LEU A 9 -6.43 21.53 -7.89
CA LEU A 9 -6.17 20.13 -8.25
C LEU A 9 -7.47 19.35 -8.48
N PHE A 10 -8.52 19.68 -7.72
CA PHE A 10 -9.83 19.00 -7.84
C PHE A 10 -10.63 19.47 -9.06
N ALA A 11 -10.31 20.61 -9.65
CA ALA A 11 -10.87 21.04 -10.93
C ALA A 11 -10.31 20.28 -12.14
N LEU A 12 -9.13 19.62 -11.98
CA LEU A 12 -8.53 18.80 -13.01
C LEU A 12 -9.10 17.38 -12.99
N ASP A 13 -8.97 16.62 -14.08
CA ASP A 13 -9.15 15.18 -14.08
C ASP A 13 -8.27 14.51 -13.01
N ALA A 14 -8.78 13.45 -12.37
CA ALA A 14 -8.12 12.86 -11.21
C ALA A 14 -6.72 12.30 -11.52
N GLU A 15 -6.53 11.64 -12.68
CA GLU A 15 -5.23 11.10 -13.07
C GLU A 15 -4.27 12.20 -13.53
N THR A 16 -4.80 13.28 -14.10
CA THR A 16 -4.03 14.47 -14.47
C THR A 16 -3.56 15.22 -13.22
N ALA A 17 -4.44 15.42 -12.24
CA ALA A 17 -4.09 16.02 -10.95
C ALA A 17 -3.01 15.21 -10.21
N HIS A 18 -3.14 13.87 -10.23
CA HIS A 18 -2.15 12.97 -9.64
C HIS A 18 -0.75 13.20 -10.24
N ARG A 19 -0.64 13.19 -11.58
CA ARG A 19 0.65 13.42 -12.25
C ARG A 19 1.20 14.82 -12.00
N ALA A 20 0.34 15.85 -12.05
CA ALA A 20 0.74 17.22 -11.76
C ALA A 20 1.25 17.38 -10.32
N THR A 21 0.61 16.73 -9.35
CA THR A 21 1.02 16.77 -7.95
C THR A 21 2.39 16.12 -7.76
N LEU A 22 2.62 14.93 -8.30
CA LEU A 22 3.90 14.23 -8.16
C LEU A 22 5.04 15.00 -8.84
N TYR A 23 4.79 15.53 -10.04
CA TYR A 23 5.77 16.41 -10.70
C TYR A 23 6.07 17.67 -9.89
N GLY A 24 5.03 18.30 -9.33
CA GLY A 24 5.18 19.47 -8.45
C GLY A 24 6.00 19.16 -7.20
N LEU A 25 5.82 17.97 -6.61
CA LEU A 25 6.63 17.51 -5.47
C LEU A 25 8.10 17.30 -5.86
N ASP A 26 8.40 16.76 -7.03
CA ASP A 26 9.78 16.65 -7.53
C ASP A 26 10.44 18.01 -7.71
N VAL A 27 9.72 18.98 -8.29
CA VAL A 27 10.23 20.35 -8.45
C VAL A 27 10.48 20.99 -7.09
N ALA A 28 9.55 20.84 -6.15
CA ALA A 28 9.71 21.36 -4.79
C ALA A 28 10.88 20.70 -4.05
N HIS A 29 11.09 19.39 -4.24
CA HIS A 29 12.22 18.66 -3.67
C HIS A 29 13.55 19.16 -4.24
N ARG A 30 13.69 19.22 -5.56
CA ARG A 30 14.91 19.67 -6.26
C ARG A 30 15.25 21.12 -5.97
N SER A 31 14.25 21.97 -5.77
CA SER A 31 14.43 23.39 -5.39
C SER A 31 14.65 23.62 -3.89
N ASN A 32 14.73 22.54 -3.10
CA ASN A 32 14.84 22.58 -1.65
C ASN A 32 13.67 23.32 -0.95
N PHE A 33 12.51 23.37 -1.62
CA PHE A 33 11.30 24.06 -1.11
C PHE A 33 10.36 23.12 -0.33
N LEU A 34 10.58 21.80 -0.42
CA LEU A 34 9.64 20.79 0.11
C LEU A 34 9.43 20.91 1.63
N HIS A 35 10.46 21.33 2.38
CA HIS A 35 10.36 21.59 3.84
C HIS A 35 9.33 22.67 4.22
N ARG A 36 8.93 23.52 3.28
CA ARG A 36 7.86 24.51 3.47
C ARG A 36 6.47 23.93 3.20
N VAL A 37 6.41 22.84 2.44
CA VAL A 37 5.16 22.14 2.08
C VAL A 37 4.80 21.10 3.15
N ALA A 38 5.79 20.38 3.63
CA ALA A 38 5.65 19.35 4.64
C ALA A 38 6.77 19.49 5.68
N LYS A 39 6.41 19.40 6.95
CA LYS A 39 7.37 19.23 8.06
C LYS A 39 7.38 17.76 8.42
N PRO A 40 8.50 17.05 8.21
CA PRO A 40 8.62 15.68 8.68
C PRO A 40 8.31 15.59 10.19
N PRO A 41 7.61 14.54 10.64
CA PRO A 41 7.39 14.33 12.05
C PRO A 41 8.72 14.04 12.75
N GLU A 42 8.75 14.23 14.07
CA GLU A 42 9.82 13.65 14.89
C GLU A 42 9.78 12.13 14.84
N ASP A 43 10.94 11.50 14.98
CA ASP A 43 11.06 10.04 14.96
C ASP A 43 10.20 9.40 16.07
N LEU A 44 9.46 8.36 15.68
CA LEU A 44 8.74 7.43 16.55
C LEU A 44 9.14 6.00 16.18
N PRO A 45 10.36 5.57 16.55
CA PRO A 45 10.93 4.32 16.06
C PRO A 45 10.03 3.13 16.37
N THR A 46 9.72 2.35 15.33
CA THR A 46 8.87 1.17 15.42
C THR A 46 9.57 0.00 14.73
N THR A 47 9.53 -1.18 15.35
CA THR A 47 10.09 -2.41 14.75
C THR A 47 8.97 -3.34 14.31
N ALA A 48 9.00 -3.74 13.05
CA ALA A 48 8.09 -4.73 12.48
C ALA A 48 8.84 -5.59 11.45
N PHE A 49 8.50 -6.86 11.31
CA PHE A 49 9.11 -7.79 10.35
C PHE A 49 10.66 -7.86 10.44
N GLY A 50 11.24 -7.57 11.60
CA GLY A 50 12.70 -7.47 11.78
C GLY A 50 13.33 -6.19 11.21
N ILE A 51 12.53 -5.23 10.73
CA ILE A 51 12.96 -3.93 10.21
C ILE A 51 12.65 -2.83 11.22
N ARG A 52 13.60 -1.91 11.43
CA ARG A 52 13.39 -0.68 12.19
C ARG A 52 12.91 0.43 11.25
N PHE A 53 11.76 0.99 11.55
CA PHE A 53 11.16 2.13 10.85
C PHE A 53 11.35 3.39 11.69
N PRO A 54 11.65 4.56 11.11
CA PRO A 54 11.76 5.82 11.85
C PRO A 54 10.43 6.26 12.48
N ASN A 55 9.31 5.91 11.84
CA ASN A 55 7.96 6.05 12.39
C ASN A 55 7.00 5.03 11.75
N PRO A 56 5.82 4.76 12.35
CA PRO A 56 4.92 3.70 11.88
C PRO A 56 4.05 4.07 10.68
N VAL A 57 4.17 5.28 10.11
CA VAL A 57 3.29 5.78 9.04
C VAL A 57 4.00 5.72 7.70
N GLY A 58 3.48 4.94 6.76
CA GLY A 58 4.05 4.75 5.43
C GLY A 58 3.14 5.20 4.30
N LEU A 59 3.72 5.26 3.10
CA LEU A 59 2.99 5.45 1.85
C LEU A 59 2.56 4.10 1.28
N ALA A 60 1.28 3.96 0.94
CA ALA A 60 0.77 2.75 0.29
C ALA A 60 1.15 2.70 -1.20
N ALA A 61 1.34 1.48 -1.70
CA ALA A 61 1.53 1.23 -3.14
C ALA A 61 0.40 1.79 -4.00
N GLY A 62 0.72 2.16 -5.23
CA GLY A 62 -0.20 2.69 -6.22
C GLY A 62 -0.06 4.19 -6.47
N LEU A 63 0.52 4.95 -5.53
CA LEU A 63 0.77 6.38 -5.74
C LEU A 63 1.95 6.58 -6.70
N ASP A 64 3.08 5.96 -6.43
CA ASP A 64 4.25 5.90 -7.32
C ASP A 64 4.48 4.46 -7.79
N LYS A 65 4.01 4.16 -9.00
CA LYS A 65 4.04 2.78 -9.51
C LYS A 65 5.38 2.34 -10.07
N ASN A 66 6.20 3.29 -10.47
CA ASN A 66 7.46 3.03 -11.15
C ASN A 66 8.69 3.50 -10.34
N ALA A 67 8.49 4.02 -9.13
CA ALA A 67 9.53 4.68 -8.34
C ALA A 67 10.11 5.93 -9.05
N ASP A 68 9.28 6.65 -9.82
CA ASP A 68 9.68 7.86 -10.54
C ASP A 68 9.87 9.07 -9.60
N HIS A 69 9.20 9.04 -8.42
CA HIS A 69 9.08 10.17 -7.49
C HIS A 69 9.57 9.82 -6.07
N LEU A 70 10.37 8.75 -5.94
CA LEU A 70 10.75 8.16 -4.65
C LEU A 70 11.47 9.15 -3.72
N ASP A 71 12.37 9.99 -4.25
CA ASP A 71 13.13 10.98 -3.47
C ASP A 71 12.21 12.04 -2.87
N ALA A 72 11.29 12.59 -3.66
CA ALA A 72 10.35 13.60 -3.20
C ALA A 72 9.34 13.06 -2.20
N LEU A 73 8.82 11.85 -2.44
CA LEU A 73 7.88 11.17 -1.53
C LEU A 73 8.56 10.79 -0.21
N GLY A 74 9.79 10.29 -0.26
CA GLY A 74 10.57 9.98 0.94
C GLY A 74 10.84 11.19 1.82
N ALA A 75 11.05 12.37 1.19
CA ALA A 75 11.31 13.62 1.90
C ALA A 75 10.07 14.23 2.58
N LEU A 76 8.86 13.67 2.38
CA LEU A 76 7.64 14.11 3.07
C LEU A 76 7.57 13.67 4.54
N GLY A 77 8.44 12.76 4.98
CA GLY A 77 8.50 12.31 6.37
C GLY A 77 7.80 10.97 6.65
N PHE A 78 7.44 10.22 5.62
CA PHE A 78 7.01 8.83 5.79
C PHE A 78 8.10 7.97 6.43
N GLY A 79 7.72 7.10 7.35
CA GLY A 79 8.60 6.10 7.92
C GLY A 79 9.05 5.04 6.91
N PHE A 80 8.26 4.85 5.86
CA PHE A 80 8.56 3.96 4.73
C PHE A 80 7.72 4.33 3.51
N VAL A 81 8.24 4.00 2.33
CA VAL A 81 7.55 4.22 1.05
C VAL A 81 7.37 2.87 0.37
N GLU A 82 6.13 2.55 -0.03
CA GLU A 82 5.86 1.38 -0.86
C GLU A 82 5.54 1.83 -2.28
N VAL A 83 6.38 1.40 -3.24
CA VAL A 83 6.23 1.67 -4.68
C VAL A 83 5.63 0.47 -5.40
N GLY A 84 5.14 0.67 -6.61
CA GLY A 84 4.44 -0.37 -7.38
C GLY A 84 2.91 -0.15 -7.32
N THR A 85 2.10 -1.09 -7.74
CA THR A 85 2.39 -2.47 -8.13
C THR A 85 3.09 -2.49 -9.48
N THR A 86 4.20 -3.18 -9.55
CA THR A 86 4.91 -3.44 -10.79
C THR A 86 4.62 -4.85 -11.31
N THR A 87 4.71 -5.04 -12.60
CA THR A 87 4.52 -6.33 -13.29
C THR A 87 5.76 -6.64 -14.13
N PRO A 88 5.99 -7.89 -14.56
CA PRO A 88 7.16 -8.25 -15.38
C PRO A 88 7.33 -7.33 -16.58
N ARG A 89 6.27 -7.19 -17.37
CA ARG A 89 6.24 -6.35 -18.57
C ARG A 89 5.48 -5.05 -18.32
N PRO A 90 5.81 -3.97 -19.02
CA PRO A 90 4.99 -2.76 -19.02
C PRO A 90 3.57 -3.06 -19.49
N GLN A 91 2.59 -2.36 -18.89
CA GLN A 91 1.22 -2.43 -19.35
C GLN A 91 0.48 -1.10 -19.13
N PRO A 92 -0.43 -0.71 -20.05
CA PRO A 92 -1.13 0.57 -19.99
C PRO A 92 -2.18 0.64 -18.87
N GLY A 93 -2.61 -0.52 -18.35
CA GLY A 93 -3.76 -0.65 -17.47
C GLY A 93 -5.09 -0.63 -18.24
N ASN A 94 -6.18 -0.32 -17.53
CA ASN A 94 -7.51 -0.23 -18.10
C ASN A 94 -7.73 1.10 -18.81
N ASP A 95 -8.78 1.18 -19.64
CA ASP A 95 -9.14 2.38 -20.40
C ASP A 95 -9.54 3.55 -19.49
N LYS A 96 -9.30 4.76 -19.96
CA LYS A 96 -9.68 6.01 -19.29
C LYS A 96 -11.11 6.42 -19.69
N PRO A 97 -11.84 7.12 -18.78
CA PRO A 97 -11.48 7.49 -17.41
C PRO A 97 -11.51 6.29 -16.48
N ARG A 98 -10.58 6.26 -15.53
CA ARG A 98 -10.37 5.11 -14.65
C ARG A 98 -10.04 5.49 -13.19
N MET A 99 -10.20 6.76 -12.85
CA MET A 99 -10.05 7.28 -11.50
C MET A 99 -11.08 8.37 -11.25
N PHE A 100 -11.90 8.21 -10.21
CA PHE A 100 -13.01 9.10 -9.88
C PHE A 100 -12.92 9.51 -8.42
N ARG A 101 -12.91 10.82 -8.17
CA ARG A 101 -12.97 11.36 -6.82
C ARG A 101 -14.43 11.57 -6.42
N LEU A 102 -14.77 11.22 -5.20
CA LEU A 102 -16.08 11.44 -4.58
C LEU A 102 -15.90 12.39 -3.38
N PRO A 103 -15.81 13.72 -3.63
CA PRO A 103 -15.40 14.67 -2.60
C PRO A 103 -16.32 14.70 -1.37
N LYS A 104 -17.63 14.50 -1.54
CA LYS A 104 -18.61 14.45 -0.43
C LYS A 104 -18.35 13.29 0.52
N HIS A 105 -17.74 12.22 0.03
CA HIS A 105 -17.43 11.00 0.76
C HIS A 105 -15.96 10.87 1.14
N GLU A 106 -15.12 11.85 0.81
CA GLU A 106 -13.66 11.77 0.95
C GLU A 106 -13.11 10.43 0.41
N ALA A 107 -13.58 10.06 -0.80
CA ALA A 107 -13.38 8.74 -1.38
C ALA A 107 -12.85 8.82 -2.82
N VAL A 108 -12.28 7.71 -3.28
CA VAL A 108 -11.82 7.54 -4.67
C VAL A 108 -12.25 6.16 -5.14
N ILE A 109 -12.89 6.10 -6.32
CA ILE A 109 -13.08 4.85 -7.07
C ILE A 109 -12.01 4.80 -8.16
N ASN A 110 -11.32 3.67 -8.28
CA ASN A 110 -10.34 3.47 -9.34
C ASN A 110 -10.42 2.08 -9.97
N ARG A 111 -10.14 2.02 -11.28
CA ARG A 111 -9.96 0.81 -12.07
C ARG A 111 -8.66 0.84 -12.88
N LEU A 112 -7.56 1.22 -12.21
CA LEU A 112 -6.26 1.48 -12.86
C LEU A 112 -5.68 0.27 -13.59
N GLY A 113 -5.85 -0.96 -13.06
CA GLY A 113 -5.43 -2.20 -13.72
C GLY A 113 -3.91 -2.37 -13.80
N PHE A 114 -3.19 -2.00 -12.73
CA PHE A 114 -1.73 -2.11 -12.64
C PHE A 114 -0.98 -1.44 -13.80
N ASN A 115 -1.42 -0.24 -14.23
CA ASN A 115 -0.67 0.54 -15.21
C ASN A 115 0.74 0.85 -14.68
N ASN A 116 1.78 0.35 -15.36
CA ASN A 116 3.16 0.52 -14.97
C ASN A 116 4.12 0.32 -16.15
N ALA A 117 5.37 0.73 -15.98
CA ALA A 117 6.42 0.64 -17.01
C ALA A 117 7.23 -0.66 -16.98
N GLY A 118 6.78 -1.66 -16.20
CA GLY A 118 7.46 -2.94 -15.99
C GLY A 118 8.54 -2.88 -14.92
N VAL A 119 8.86 -4.05 -14.38
CA VAL A 119 9.80 -4.17 -13.24
C VAL A 119 11.19 -3.66 -13.57
N ASP A 120 11.68 -3.83 -14.78
CA ASP A 120 13.01 -3.33 -15.17
C ASP A 120 13.08 -1.78 -15.17
N ALA A 121 11.98 -1.09 -15.46
CA ALA A 121 11.90 0.36 -15.33
C ALA A 121 11.92 0.79 -13.86
N LEU A 122 11.14 0.13 -13.01
CA LEU A 122 11.15 0.37 -11.58
C LEU A 122 12.54 0.16 -10.98
N VAL A 123 13.23 -0.92 -11.33
CA VAL A 123 14.61 -1.22 -10.89
C VAL A 123 15.55 -0.07 -11.24
N ARG A 124 15.53 0.39 -12.51
CA ARG A 124 16.38 1.52 -12.94
C ARG A 124 16.08 2.81 -12.16
N ASN A 125 14.82 3.08 -11.86
CA ASN A 125 14.42 4.28 -11.13
C ASN A 125 14.87 4.21 -9.66
N VAL A 126 14.66 3.07 -8.99
CA VAL A 126 15.16 2.85 -7.62
C VAL A 126 16.68 3.01 -7.55
N GLN A 127 17.42 2.44 -8.52
CA GLN A 127 18.89 2.56 -8.56
C GLN A 127 19.38 4.00 -8.77
N LYS A 128 18.60 4.83 -9.47
CA LYS A 128 18.92 6.26 -9.68
C LYS A 128 18.54 7.14 -8.50
N SER A 129 17.61 6.69 -7.66
CA SER A 129 17.13 7.45 -6.52
C SER A 129 18.18 7.60 -5.43
N SER A 130 18.17 8.74 -4.76
CA SER A 130 18.98 9.00 -3.57
C SER A 130 18.31 8.55 -2.27
N TYR A 131 17.08 8.04 -2.32
CA TYR A 131 16.32 7.58 -1.15
C TYR A 131 17.06 6.45 -0.41
N ARG A 132 17.20 6.59 0.91
CA ARG A 132 17.88 5.62 1.78
C ARG A 132 17.00 5.15 2.95
N GLY A 133 15.72 5.49 2.91
CA GLY A 133 14.73 5.01 3.89
C GLY A 133 14.27 3.58 3.62
N VAL A 134 13.29 3.12 4.39
CA VAL A 134 12.70 1.79 4.22
C VAL A 134 11.82 1.76 2.96
N LEU A 135 12.21 0.94 1.99
CA LEU A 135 11.55 0.79 0.69
C LEU A 135 10.80 -0.54 0.60
N GLY A 136 9.48 -0.48 0.49
CA GLY A 136 8.64 -1.60 0.08
C GLY A 136 8.50 -1.63 -1.44
N ILE A 137 8.55 -2.81 -2.05
CA ILE A 137 8.25 -2.98 -3.47
C ILE A 137 7.09 -3.95 -3.64
N ASN A 138 6.02 -3.44 -4.22
CA ASN A 138 4.77 -4.17 -4.45
C ASN A 138 4.81 -4.79 -5.84
N ILE A 139 4.62 -6.11 -5.91
CA ILE A 139 4.68 -6.90 -7.14
C ILE A 139 3.34 -7.55 -7.48
N GLY A 140 3.08 -7.73 -8.75
CA GLY A 140 1.86 -8.36 -9.26
C GLY A 140 2.05 -8.99 -10.63
N LYS A 141 1.02 -9.69 -11.12
CA LYS A 141 1.03 -10.30 -12.45
C LYS A 141 0.58 -9.34 -13.55
N ASN A 142 1.02 -9.55 -14.77
CA ASN A 142 0.46 -8.90 -15.95
C ASN A 142 -1.01 -9.30 -16.16
N LYS A 143 -1.78 -8.40 -16.79
CA LYS A 143 -3.21 -8.60 -17.04
C LYS A 143 -3.49 -9.81 -17.93
N ASP A 144 -2.63 -10.03 -18.91
CA ASP A 144 -2.72 -11.09 -19.91
C ASP A 144 -2.11 -12.43 -19.46
N THR A 145 -1.45 -12.48 -18.31
CA THR A 145 -0.97 -13.73 -17.73
C THR A 145 -2.14 -14.48 -17.08
N PRO A 146 -2.46 -15.70 -17.50
CA PRO A 146 -3.51 -16.50 -16.86
C PRO A 146 -3.14 -16.86 -15.42
N ASN A 147 -4.16 -17.12 -14.57
CA ASN A 147 -3.94 -17.37 -13.14
C ASN A 147 -3.08 -18.61 -12.87
N GLU A 148 -3.15 -19.63 -13.71
CA GLU A 148 -2.34 -20.85 -13.61
C GLU A 148 -0.83 -20.58 -13.77
N LYS A 149 -0.48 -19.48 -14.41
CA LYS A 149 0.90 -19.01 -14.60
C LYS A 149 1.21 -17.75 -13.78
N ALA A 150 0.32 -17.34 -12.90
CA ALA A 150 0.51 -16.14 -12.10
C ALA A 150 1.83 -16.17 -11.33
N VAL A 151 2.17 -17.30 -10.73
CA VAL A 151 3.37 -17.45 -9.91
C VAL A 151 4.66 -17.10 -10.67
N ASP A 152 4.73 -17.37 -11.98
CA ASP A 152 5.91 -17.07 -12.80
C ASP A 152 6.17 -15.56 -12.86
N ASP A 153 5.10 -14.75 -12.99
CA ASP A 153 5.20 -13.29 -12.99
C ASP A 153 5.69 -12.73 -11.65
N TYR A 154 5.19 -13.31 -10.53
CA TYR A 154 5.63 -12.89 -9.21
C TYR A 154 7.08 -13.31 -8.94
N LEU A 155 7.49 -14.51 -9.33
CA LEU A 155 8.88 -14.97 -9.22
C LEU A 155 9.82 -14.07 -10.02
N PHE A 156 9.45 -13.76 -11.26
CA PHE A 156 10.23 -12.86 -12.11
C PHE A 156 10.43 -11.49 -11.46
N CYS A 157 9.34 -10.89 -10.95
CA CYS A 157 9.43 -9.61 -10.24
C CYS A 157 10.24 -9.72 -8.96
N LEU A 158 10.01 -10.77 -8.15
CA LEU A 158 10.71 -11.02 -6.89
C LEU A 158 12.23 -11.05 -7.09
N GLU A 159 12.71 -11.81 -8.07
CA GLU A 159 14.15 -11.92 -8.38
C GLU A 159 14.76 -10.56 -8.76
N ARG A 160 14.04 -9.74 -9.54
CA ARG A 160 14.52 -8.44 -10.00
C ARG A 160 14.60 -7.39 -8.90
N VAL A 161 13.66 -7.40 -7.94
CA VAL A 161 13.57 -6.37 -6.91
C VAL A 161 14.23 -6.75 -5.59
N TYR A 162 14.58 -8.02 -5.38
CA TYR A 162 14.98 -8.55 -4.08
C TYR A 162 16.13 -7.79 -3.42
N ALA A 163 17.17 -7.49 -4.17
CA ALA A 163 18.35 -6.78 -3.65
C ALA A 163 18.08 -5.30 -3.31
N LEU A 164 17.04 -4.69 -3.92
CA LEU A 164 16.72 -3.27 -3.79
C LEU A 164 15.73 -3.00 -2.66
N ALA A 165 14.84 -3.95 -2.39
CA ALA A 165 13.77 -3.78 -1.43
C ALA A 165 14.27 -3.95 0.02
N SER A 166 13.65 -3.21 0.95
CA SER A 166 13.69 -3.52 2.37
C SER A 166 12.71 -4.65 2.71
N TYR A 167 11.53 -4.66 2.07
CA TYR A 167 10.54 -5.73 2.11
C TYR A 167 9.80 -5.81 0.77
N ILE A 168 9.19 -6.94 0.47
CA ILE A 168 8.43 -7.16 -0.76
C ILE A 168 6.94 -7.39 -0.42
N THR A 169 6.04 -6.76 -1.15
CA THR A 169 4.59 -6.98 -1.03
C THR A 169 4.08 -7.77 -2.23
N VAL A 170 3.51 -8.93 -1.96
CA VAL A 170 2.81 -9.76 -2.94
C VAL A 170 1.34 -9.32 -2.99
N ASN A 171 0.93 -8.71 -4.11
CA ASN A 171 -0.40 -8.14 -4.26
C ASN A 171 -1.33 -9.05 -5.07
N ILE A 172 -2.18 -9.80 -4.38
CA ILE A 172 -3.19 -10.70 -4.97
C ILE A 172 -4.63 -10.19 -4.76
N SER A 173 -4.79 -8.92 -4.42
CA SER A 173 -6.07 -8.40 -3.91
C SER A 173 -6.69 -7.29 -4.76
N SER A 174 -6.07 -6.89 -5.89
CA SER A 174 -6.65 -5.87 -6.76
C SER A 174 -7.96 -6.35 -7.39
N PRO A 175 -9.06 -5.57 -7.30
CA PRO A 175 -10.30 -5.90 -7.99
C PRO A 175 -10.24 -5.57 -9.48
N ASN A 176 -9.20 -4.89 -9.93
CA ASN A 176 -9.08 -4.32 -11.27
C ASN A 176 -8.29 -5.19 -12.26
N THR A 177 -7.87 -6.37 -11.82
CA THR A 177 -7.22 -7.41 -12.62
C THR A 177 -8.09 -8.67 -12.56
N GLN A 178 -8.57 -9.11 -13.70
CA GLN A 178 -9.52 -10.22 -13.78
C GLN A 178 -8.97 -11.48 -13.11
N GLY A 179 -9.79 -12.09 -12.26
CA GLY A 179 -9.49 -13.34 -11.56
C GLY A 179 -8.35 -13.25 -10.52
N LEU A 180 -7.73 -12.09 -10.31
CA LEU A 180 -6.59 -11.99 -9.40
C LEU A 180 -6.94 -12.40 -7.96
N ARG A 181 -8.16 -12.07 -7.52
CA ARG A 181 -8.63 -12.41 -6.17
C ARG A 181 -8.88 -13.91 -5.97
N ASP A 182 -9.01 -14.68 -7.07
CA ASP A 182 -9.14 -16.14 -7.00
C ASP A 182 -7.86 -16.79 -6.46
N LEU A 183 -6.72 -16.10 -6.52
CA LEU A 183 -5.48 -16.53 -5.87
C LEU A 183 -5.57 -16.55 -4.33
N GLN A 184 -6.62 -15.95 -3.73
CA GLN A 184 -6.88 -15.99 -2.30
C GLN A 184 -7.64 -17.25 -1.86
N GLU A 185 -8.10 -18.09 -2.80
CA GLU A 185 -8.69 -19.40 -2.51
C GLU A 185 -7.62 -20.30 -1.88
N GLU A 186 -7.98 -21.01 -0.80
CA GLU A 186 -7.04 -21.67 0.11
C GLU A 186 -6.01 -22.56 -0.58
N ALA A 187 -6.45 -23.53 -1.39
CA ALA A 187 -5.55 -24.51 -2.01
C ALA A 187 -4.62 -23.84 -3.03
N THR A 188 -5.11 -22.82 -3.73
CA THR A 188 -4.36 -22.03 -4.68
C THR A 188 -3.36 -21.14 -3.95
N LEU A 189 -3.79 -20.44 -2.91
CA LEU A 189 -2.96 -19.57 -2.09
C LEU A 189 -1.81 -20.35 -1.44
N ARG A 190 -2.08 -21.52 -0.89
CA ARG A 190 -1.07 -22.37 -0.23
C ARG A 190 0.08 -22.67 -1.19
N ARG A 191 -0.20 -23.25 -2.35
CA ARG A 191 0.83 -23.58 -3.37
C ARG A 191 1.58 -22.35 -3.86
N PHE A 192 0.84 -21.27 -4.11
CA PHE A 192 1.39 -20.01 -4.56
C PHE A 192 2.38 -19.42 -3.55
N ILE A 193 2.01 -19.36 -2.26
CA ILE A 193 2.86 -18.83 -1.20
C ILE A 193 4.06 -19.74 -0.92
N GLU A 194 3.89 -21.07 -0.91
CA GLU A 194 4.99 -22.03 -0.75
C GLU A 194 6.07 -21.81 -1.82
N THR A 195 5.68 -21.71 -3.09
CA THR A 195 6.62 -21.44 -4.19
C THR A 195 7.37 -20.11 -4.03
N LEU A 196 6.68 -19.05 -3.62
CA LEU A 196 7.32 -17.75 -3.39
C LEU A 196 8.25 -17.78 -2.16
N ARG A 197 7.91 -18.54 -1.12
CA ARG A 197 8.74 -18.74 0.06
C ARG A 197 10.05 -19.46 -0.26
N GLU A 198 9.99 -20.53 -1.06
CA GLU A 198 11.19 -21.23 -1.54
C GLU A 198 12.12 -20.26 -2.32
N ALA A 199 11.55 -19.45 -3.18
CA ALA A 199 12.32 -18.44 -3.91
C ALA A 199 12.91 -17.37 -2.97
N GLN A 200 12.15 -16.90 -1.97
CA GLN A 200 12.63 -15.94 -0.97
C GLN A 200 13.81 -16.51 -0.17
N GLU A 201 13.76 -17.77 0.25
CA GLU A 201 14.85 -18.44 0.99
C GLU A 201 16.10 -18.60 0.12
N ARG A 202 15.92 -19.02 -1.12
CA ARG A 202 17.02 -19.11 -2.10
C ARG A 202 17.71 -17.75 -2.31
N LEU A 203 16.91 -16.70 -2.57
CA LEU A 203 17.42 -15.35 -2.79
C LEU A 203 18.07 -14.76 -1.52
N GLY A 204 17.49 -15.03 -0.35
CA GLY A 204 18.06 -14.65 0.94
C GLY A 204 19.44 -15.28 1.19
N SER A 205 19.58 -16.56 0.89
CA SER A 205 20.86 -17.27 0.98
C SER A 205 21.90 -16.73 0.01
N GLN A 206 21.51 -16.37 -1.20
CA GLN A 206 22.38 -15.80 -2.23
C GLN A 206 22.84 -14.38 -1.90
N SER A 207 21.95 -13.54 -1.34
CA SER A 207 22.24 -12.15 -1.04
C SER A 207 22.82 -11.92 0.36
N GLY A 208 22.87 -12.93 1.20
CA GLY A 208 23.30 -12.86 2.60
C GLY A 208 22.30 -12.14 3.53
N ALA A 209 21.11 -11.79 3.04
CA ALA A 209 20.08 -11.09 3.82
C ALA A 209 18.68 -11.50 3.36
N ARG A 210 17.92 -12.11 4.27
CA ARG A 210 16.51 -12.43 4.01
C ARG A 210 15.66 -11.15 4.07
N LYS A 211 14.94 -10.86 2.98
CA LYS A 211 14.01 -9.73 2.91
C LYS A 211 12.60 -10.20 3.30
N PRO A 212 11.90 -9.51 4.21
CA PRO A 212 10.53 -9.85 4.55
C PRO A 212 9.59 -9.82 3.33
N MET A 213 8.67 -10.76 3.29
CA MET A 213 7.62 -10.85 2.27
C MET A 213 6.25 -10.73 2.94
N LEU A 214 5.45 -9.74 2.48
CA LEU A 214 4.12 -9.44 2.98
C LEU A 214 3.07 -9.78 1.93
N LEU A 215 1.91 -10.28 2.35
CA LEU A 215 0.77 -10.50 1.47
C LEU A 215 -0.25 -9.38 1.63
N LYS A 216 -0.70 -8.77 0.53
CA LYS A 216 -1.78 -7.78 0.57
C LYS A 216 -3.11 -8.40 0.18
N ILE A 217 -4.10 -8.35 1.11
CA ILE A 217 -5.40 -9.01 0.98
C ILE A 217 -6.54 -8.04 0.65
N ALA A 218 -7.66 -8.57 0.17
CA ALA A 218 -8.87 -7.82 -0.10
C ALA A 218 -9.65 -7.52 1.19
N PRO A 219 -10.51 -6.49 1.21
CA PRO A 219 -11.41 -6.24 2.35
C PRO A 219 -12.73 -7.01 2.25
N ASP A 220 -13.05 -7.57 1.07
CA ASP A 220 -14.32 -8.20 0.77
C ASP A 220 -14.21 -9.72 0.99
N LEU A 221 -13.79 -10.12 2.19
CA LEU A 221 -13.59 -11.51 2.60
C LEU A 221 -14.64 -11.89 3.63
N SER A 222 -15.17 -13.11 3.54
CA SER A 222 -15.94 -13.77 4.59
C SER A 222 -15.03 -14.21 5.74
N GLU A 223 -15.62 -14.51 6.89
CA GLU A 223 -14.87 -15.03 8.04
C GLU A 223 -14.14 -16.33 7.69
N THR A 224 -14.78 -17.24 6.93
CA THR A 224 -14.17 -18.51 6.50
C THR A 224 -12.96 -18.29 5.57
N GLU A 225 -13.04 -17.34 4.63
CA GLU A 225 -11.91 -16.98 3.77
C GLU A 225 -10.79 -16.35 4.58
N LEU A 226 -11.11 -15.53 5.57
CA LEU A 226 -10.13 -14.93 6.46
C LEU A 226 -9.44 -15.97 7.34
N ASP A 227 -10.18 -16.99 7.83
CA ASP A 227 -9.62 -18.15 8.53
C ASP A 227 -8.61 -18.89 7.65
N ALA A 228 -9.00 -19.25 6.43
CA ALA A 228 -8.17 -19.97 5.49
C ALA A 228 -6.88 -19.21 5.13
N ILE A 229 -6.99 -17.88 4.88
CA ILE A 229 -5.84 -17.03 4.61
C ILE A 229 -4.90 -17.01 5.83
N ALA A 230 -5.41 -16.82 7.03
CA ALA A 230 -4.60 -16.79 8.25
C ALA A 230 -3.83 -18.11 8.45
N ASP A 231 -4.50 -19.25 8.28
CA ASP A 231 -3.89 -20.57 8.40
C ASP A 231 -2.76 -20.77 7.37
N VAL A 232 -2.97 -20.37 6.11
CA VAL A 232 -1.94 -20.45 5.08
C VAL A 232 -0.74 -19.57 5.43
N LEU A 233 -0.97 -18.32 5.86
CA LEU A 233 0.10 -17.39 6.21
C LEU A 233 0.94 -17.88 7.39
N LEU A 234 0.30 -18.43 8.42
CA LEU A 234 0.98 -19.01 9.58
C LEU A 234 1.78 -20.26 9.22
N ALA A 235 1.17 -21.19 8.48
CA ALA A 235 1.81 -22.43 8.05
C ALA A 235 3.05 -22.18 7.18
N ALA A 236 2.96 -21.22 6.24
CA ALA A 236 4.04 -20.83 5.36
C ALA A 236 5.04 -19.86 6.02
N LYS A 237 4.82 -19.44 7.26
CA LYS A 237 5.66 -18.48 8.00
C LYS A 237 5.93 -17.21 7.17
N VAL A 238 4.87 -16.63 6.58
CA VAL A 238 4.94 -15.33 5.90
C VAL A 238 5.26 -14.25 6.93
N ASP A 239 5.99 -13.22 6.56
CA ASP A 239 6.48 -12.22 7.52
C ASP A 239 5.42 -11.22 7.97
N GLY A 240 4.43 -10.95 7.11
CA GLY A 240 3.36 -10.02 7.44
C GLY A 240 2.21 -10.01 6.44
N VAL A 241 1.15 -9.30 6.82
CA VAL A 241 -0.04 -9.11 5.99
C VAL A 241 -0.42 -7.64 5.94
N ILE A 242 -0.88 -7.16 4.78
CA ILE A 242 -1.37 -5.81 4.58
C ILE A 242 -2.91 -5.85 4.47
N CYS A 243 -3.59 -5.30 5.46
CA CYS A 243 -5.04 -5.20 5.57
C CYS A 243 -5.46 -3.73 5.39
N THR A 244 -5.97 -3.30 4.20
CA THR A 244 -6.39 -4.09 3.03
C THR A 244 -6.14 -3.35 1.71
N ASN A 245 -6.55 -3.96 0.58
CA ASN A 245 -6.77 -3.27 -0.69
C ASN A 245 -8.11 -2.50 -0.65
N THR A 246 -8.60 -2.06 -1.81
CA THR A 246 -9.88 -1.36 -2.00
C THR A 246 -11.06 -2.34 -2.03
N THR A 247 -12.28 -1.86 -1.69
CA THR A 247 -13.52 -2.67 -1.72
C THR A 247 -14.25 -2.55 -3.04
N ILE A 248 -15.01 -3.60 -3.41
CA ILE A 248 -15.97 -3.58 -4.52
C ILE A 248 -17.39 -3.21 -4.04
N ASP A 249 -17.60 -3.08 -2.75
CA ASP A 249 -18.89 -2.64 -2.18
C ASP A 249 -18.96 -1.11 -2.22
N HIS A 250 -19.86 -0.60 -3.04
CA HIS A 250 -20.11 0.83 -3.23
C HIS A 250 -21.40 1.31 -2.55
N SER A 251 -22.03 0.49 -1.71
CA SER A 251 -23.31 0.82 -1.06
C SER A 251 -23.27 2.13 -0.26
N SER A 252 -22.13 2.41 0.38
CA SER A 252 -21.90 3.63 1.17
C SER A 252 -21.78 4.92 0.36
N VAL A 253 -21.62 4.82 -0.95
CA VAL A 253 -21.55 5.95 -1.88
C VAL A 253 -22.66 5.95 -2.92
N ALA A 254 -23.72 5.15 -2.67
CA ALA A 254 -24.90 5.10 -3.52
C ALA A 254 -25.53 6.50 -3.65
N GLY A 255 -25.87 6.90 -4.88
CA GLY A 255 -26.41 8.23 -5.17
C GLY A 255 -25.36 9.33 -5.45
N ASP A 256 -24.06 9.07 -5.24
CA ASP A 256 -23.02 9.96 -5.80
C ASP A 256 -22.97 9.80 -7.33
N PRO A 257 -22.74 10.88 -8.10
CA PRO A 257 -22.62 10.79 -9.57
C PRO A 257 -21.65 9.74 -10.07
N HIS A 258 -20.59 9.44 -9.31
CA HIS A 258 -19.61 8.41 -9.63
C HIS A 258 -19.77 7.14 -8.78
N GLY A 259 -20.78 7.04 -7.93
CA GLY A 259 -20.98 5.90 -7.04
C GLY A 259 -21.17 4.55 -7.74
N ASN A 260 -21.67 4.58 -8.99
CA ASN A 260 -21.90 3.39 -9.82
C ASN A 260 -20.72 3.05 -10.76
N GLU A 261 -19.62 3.80 -10.68
CA GLU A 261 -18.43 3.48 -11.48
C GLU A 261 -17.83 2.15 -11.04
N THR A 262 -17.41 1.33 -12.00
CA THR A 262 -16.72 0.07 -11.69
C THR A 262 -15.31 0.34 -11.14
N GLY A 263 -14.83 -0.52 -10.23
CA GLY A 263 -13.49 -0.43 -9.68
C GLY A 263 -13.45 -0.63 -8.17
N GLY A 264 -12.32 -0.30 -7.57
CA GLY A 264 -12.14 -0.37 -6.13
C GLY A 264 -12.40 0.97 -5.46
N LEU A 265 -13.26 0.97 -4.44
CA LEU A 265 -13.55 2.13 -3.59
C LEU A 265 -12.55 2.21 -2.44
N SER A 266 -11.98 3.39 -2.23
CA SER A 266 -11.04 3.74 -1.16
C SER A 266 -11.43 5.06 -0.49
N GLY A 267 -10.73 5.43 0.58
CA GLY A 267 -11.05 6.62 1.39
C GLY A 267 -11.96 6.28 2.55
N LYS A 268 -12.63 7.30 3.10
CA LYS A 268 -13.43 7.21 4.33
C LYS A 268 -14.39 6.01 4.38
N PRO A 269 -15.12 5.69 3.30
CA PRO A 269 -16.07 4.57 3.31
C PRO A 269 -15.43 3.18 3.53
N LEU A 270 -14.13 3.05 3.26
CA LEU A 270 -13.41 1.79 3.45
C LEU A 270 -12.95 1.59 4.91
N PHE A 271 -12.95 2.62 5.75
CA PHE A 271 -12.30 2.61 7.06
C PHE A 271 -12.80 1.47 7.96
N GLU A 272 -14.11 1.41 8.21
CA GLU A 272 -14.72 0.41 9.08
C GLU A 272 -14.45 -1.02 8.59
N ARG A 273 -14.69 -1.27 7.31
CA ARG A 273 -14.49 -2.60 6.71
C ARG A 273 -13.03 -3.05 6.81
N SER A 274 -12.10 -2.20 6.43
CA SER A 274 -10.67 -2.54 6.49
C SER A 274 -10.14 -2.71 7.92
N THR A 275 -10.71 -1.97 8.88
CA THR A 275 -10.40 -2.12 10.32
C THR A 275 -10.98 -3.42 10.87
N ALA A 276 -12.18 -3.81 10.46
CA ALA A 276 -12.78 -5.09 10.85
C ALA A 276 -11.94 -6.27 10.35
N VAL A 277 -11.53 -6.27 9.07
CA VAL A 277 -10.64 -7.31 8.52
C VAL A 277 -9.29 -7.34 9.24
N LEU A 278 -8.71 -6.19 9.56
CA LEU A 278 -7.46 -6.10 10.33
C LEU A 278 -7.63 -6.73 11.70
N ARG A 279 -8.68 -6.38 12.43
CA ARG A 279 -8.99 -6.91 13.77
C ARG A 279 -9.22 -8.42 13.72
N GLY A 280 -10.01 -8.89 12.75
CA GLY A 280 -10.25 -10.31 12.51
C GLY A 280 -8.96 -11.08 12.19
N MET A 281 -8.08 -10.51 11.37
CA MET A 281 -6.77 -11.10 11.08
C MET A 281 -5.89 -11.15 12.35
N ARG A 282 -5.85 -10.08 13.16
CA ARG A 282 -5.09 -10.07 14.42
C ARG A 282 -5.55 -11.13 15.40
N GLN A 283 -6.87 -11.34 15.50
CA GLN A 283 -7.43 -12.39 16.37
C GLN A 283 -6.94 -13.79 15.97
N ARG A 284 -6.76 -14.04 14.68
CA ARG A 284 -6.34 -15.33 14.12
C ARG A 284 -4.84 -15.58 14.24
N VAL A 285 -4.06 -14.57 13.86
CA VAL A 285 -2.60 -14.74 13.78
C VAL A 285 -1.88 -14.39 15.10
N GLY A 286 -2.58 -13.80 16.06
CA GLY A 286 -1.96 -13.37 17.31
C GLY A 286 -0.77 -12.46 17.05
N ASN A 287 0.32 -12.64 17.78
CA ASN A 287 1.57 -11.90 17.61
C ASN A 287 2.59 -12.59 16.68
N GLN A 288 2.20 -13.69 16.03
CA GLN A 288 3.09 -14.44 15.17
C GLN A 288 3.35 -13.78 13.83
N LEU A 289 2.46 -12.86 13.40
CA LEU A 289 2.51 -12.16 12.13
C LEU A 289 2.35 -10.66 12.36
N GLY A 290 3.20 -9.87 11.71
CA GLY A 290 3.04 -8.42 11.69
C GLY A 290 1.92 -8.00 10.74
N ILE A 291 1.17 -6.95 11.08
CA ILE A 291 0.06 -6.43 10.26
C ILE A 291 0.31 -4.97 9.91
N VAL A 292 0.11 -4.63 8.64
CA VAL A 292 0.05 -3.23 8.16
C VAL A 292 -1.40 -2.84 7.94
N GLY A 293 -1.89 -1.82 8.64
CA GLY A 293 -3.25 -1.31 8.50
C GLY A 293 -3.35 -0.30 7.36
N VAL A 294 -4.26 -0.54 6.41
CA VAL A 294 -4.50 0.35 5.25
C VAL A 294 -5.98 0.49 5.00
N GLY A 295 -6.41 1.67 4.60
CA GLY A 295 -7.77 1.97 4.16
C GLY A 295 -8.49 2.92 5.08
N GLY A 296 -8.89 4.06 4.52
CA GLY A 296 -9.75 5.04 5.13
C GLY A 296 -9.13 6.00 6.14
N ILE A 297 -7.83 5.96 6.36
CA ILE A 297 -7.15 6.87 7.30
C ILE A 297 -7.17 8.29 6.73
N LEU A 298 -7.85 9.21 7.42
CA LEU A 298 -8.02 10.61 7.06
C LEU A 298 -7.56 11.58 8.14
N ASP A 299 -7.31 11.08 9.34
CA ASP A 299 -6.77 11.86 10.46
C ASP A 299 -5.93 11.00 11.40
N GLY A 300 -5.39 11.61 12.47
CA GLY A 300 -4.56 10.92 13.44
C GLY A 300 -5.33 9.87 14.26
N SER A 301 -6.62 10.09 14.55
CA SER A 301 -7.44 9.15 15.32
C SER A 301 -7.71 7.87 14.54
N ASP A 302 -7.90 7.95 13.22
CA ASP A 302 -8.01 6.79 12.35
C ASP A 302 -6.75 5.92 12.40
N ALA A 303 -5.57 6.56 12.36
CA ALA A 303 -4.30 5.85 12.45
C ALA A 303 -4.14 5.14 13.82
N VAL A 304 -4.50 5.81 14.90
CA VAL A 304 -4.53 5.26 16.25
C VAL A 304 -5.47 4.06 16.35
N GLU A 305 -6.67 4.14 15.74
CA GLU A 305 -7.61 3.02 15.75
C GLU A 305 -7.07 1.80 15.01
N LYS A 306 -6.38 1.98 13.86
CA LYS A 306 -5.70 0.87 13.17
C LYS A 306 -4.63 0.22 14.05
N ILE A 307 -3.82 1.01 14.76
CA ILE A 307 -2.81 0.48 15.71
C ILE A 307 -3.50 -0.28 16.85
N SER A 308 -4.56 0.30 17.44
CA SER A 308 -5.34 -0.34 18.50
C SER A 308 -6.04 -1.62 18.06
N ALA A 309 -6.44 -1.70 16.79
CA ALA A 309 -6.99 -2.90 16.18
C ALA A 309 -5.95 -4.00 15.92
N GLY A 310 -4.65 -3.71 16.15
CA GLY A 310 -3.55 -4.66 16.08
C GLY A 310 -2.57 -4.46 14.93
N ALA A 311 -2.62 -3.34 14.21
CA ALA A 311 -1.59 -3.00 13.23
C ALA A 311 -0.26 -2.67 13.89
N SER A 312 0.85 -3.12 13.31
CA SER A 312 2.21 -2.69 13.69
C SER A 312 2.60 -1.40 12.99
N LEU A 313 2.09 -1.19 11.79
CA LEU A 313 2.34 -0.06 10.90
C LEU A 313 1.04 0.33 10.20
N VAL A 314 0.96 1.56 9.71
CA VAL A 314 -0.17 2.03 8.88
C VAL A 314 0.32 2.60 7.55
N GLN A 315 -0.53 2.56 6.52
CA GLN A 315 -0.22 3.18 5.22
C GLN A 315 -1.33 4.15 4.80
N LEU A 316 -0.91 5.28 4.23
CA LEU A 316 -1.78 6.33 3.70
C LEU A 316 -1.83 6.28 2.17
N TYR A 317 -3.02 6.53 1.58
CA TYR A 317 -3.22 6.76 0.16
C TYR A 317 -4.27 7.86 -0.06
N SER A 318 -5.57 7.54 0.05
CA SER A 318 -6.65 8.51 -0.19
C SER A 318 -6.63 9.67 0.79
N GLY A 319 -6.17 9.46 2.03
CA GLY A 319 -5.94 10.53 3.00
C GLY A 319 -4.97 11.60 2.48
N MET A 320 -3.92 11.21 1.76
CA MET A 320 -2.99 12.14 1.12
C MET A 320 -3.66 12.99 0.03
N VAL A 321 -4.65 12.42 -0.69
CA VAL A 321 -5.42 13.15 -1.72
C VAL A 321 -6.31 14.23 -1.11
N TYR A 322 -6.89 13.98 0.07
CA TYR A 322 -7.85 14.88 0.70
C TYR A 322 -7.23 15.83 1.72
N ARG A 323 -6.22 15.39 2.47
CA ARG A 323 -5.61 16.11 3.59
C ARG A 323 -4.19 16.61 3.30
N GLY A 324 -3.56 16.07 2.24
CA GLY A 324 -2.19 16.41 1.87
C GLY A 324 -1.14 15.90 2.86
N PRO A 325 0.13 16.35 2.71
CA PRO A 325 1.26 15.78 3.45
C PRO A 325 1.29 16.08 4.95
N ALA A 326 0.52 17.05 5.44
CA ALA A 326 0.41 17.32 6.88
C ALA A 326 -0.19 16.13 7.66
N LEU A 327 -0.98 15.28 7.00
CA LEU A 327 -1.56 14.08 7.58
C LEU A 327 -0.51 13.11 8.13
N ILE A 328 0.68 13.06 7.52
CA ILE A 328 1.78 12.17 7.99
C ILE A 328 2.17 12.53 9.43
N ALA A 329 2.49 13.80 9.66
CA ALA A 329 2.88 14.27 11.00
C ALA A 329 1.71 14.19 11.99
N GLU A 330 0.47 14.46 11.55
CA GLU A 330 -0.72 14.31 12.37
C GLU A 330 -0.87 12.87 12.88
N CYS A 331 -0.79 11.87 11.99
CA CYS A 331 -0.86 10.46 12.36
C CYS A 331 0.26 10.04 13.33
N VAL A 332 1.51 10.42 13.05
CA VAL A 332 2.66 10.06 13.91
C VAL A 332 2.50 10.66 15.30
N ASN A 333 2.11 11.94 15.38
CA ASN A 333 1.94 12.62 16.66
C ASN A 333 0.81 12.03 17.51
N GLU A 334 -0.31 11.65 16.86
CA GLU A 334 -1.43 11.05 17.57
C GLU A 334 -1.12 9.64 18.09
N ILE A 335 -0.42 8.83 17.29
CA ILE A 335 0.07 7.51 17.72
C ILE A 335 1.04 7.67 18.91
N ARG A 336 1.93 8.67 18.88
CA ARG A 336 2.84 8.98 20.00
C ARG A 336 2.07 9.29 21.29
N ARG A 337 1.10 10.21 21.22
CA ARG A 337 0.28 10.58 22.38
C ARG A 337 -0.41 9.38 23.01
N GLN A 338 -0.96 8.49 22.16
CA GLN A 338 -1.59 7.28 22.67
C GLN A 338 -0.59 6.38 23.40
N GLN A 339 0.62 6.19 22.85
CA GLN A 339 1.65 5.37 23.51
C GLN A 339 2.08 5.97 24.85
N GLU A 340 2.27 7.28 24.92
CA GLU A 340 2.60 7.99 26.18
C GLU A 340 1.51 7.83 27.22
N ASN A 341 0.23 7.95 26.85
CA ASN A 341 -0.90 7.75 27.75
C ASN A 341 -0.99 6.31 28.29
N ILE A 342 -0.69 5.30 27.48
CA ILE A 342 -0.66 3.90 27.92
C ILE A 342 0.49 3.65 28.93
N HIS A 343 1.65 4.29 28.75
CA HIS A 343 2.77 4.14 29.66
C HIS A 343 2.60 4.91 30.97
N ALA A 344 1.72 5.93 31.02
CA ALA A 344 1.42 6.73 32.16
C ALA A 344 0.27 6.18 33.03
N ALA A 345 -0.51 5.22 32.53
CA ALA A 345 -1.63 4.56 33.23
C ALA A 345 -1.20 3.22 33.88
#